data_a5845547e3289d7be54026592cbb503a
#
_entry.id   a5845547e3289d7be54026592cbb503a
#
_cell.length_a   1.000
_cell.length_b   1.000
_cell.length_c   1.000
_cell.angle_alpha   90.00
_cell.angle_beta   90.00
_cell.angle_gamma   90.00
#
_symmetry.space_group_name_H-M   'P 1'
#
loop_
_entity.id
_entity.type
_entity.pdbx_description
1 polymer ?
#
loop_
_entity_poly.entity_id
_entity_poly.type
_entity_poly.pdbx_seq_one_letter_code
_entity_poly.pdbx_strand_id
1 'polypeptide(L)'
;MKSWLSLIFACTCLLGCYRSQTNSDERNIDSLNSTADIRITEEPNFAQDIMYEQMNTFTSYLEKATGLKIEYVPAINYVHSYELLNSGKVDLLWAGSLGTSRVLSNNKNAKPIATEVKSFMNVLVVDRILHKNVEDRLNSAKPLQVLKGRRVVFGSNYSGSTFLTPIIEMKAQGVDLNDLESCMHEPKHGHRAMFIGDSDQQDFAFVPGSKGDPLKYVPEQARSEVLVGWVSEIKRNYYIIASPEFLSSKSNKVQKIQNALLALNQSSKAHDEVLKAVGVTGFELPKSRSDLEYLNEMTEFASLLGDKTRCKKNEKQENDAISE
;
A
#
# COMPACT_ATOMS: atom_id res chain seq x y z
N MET A 1 0.89 67.70 58.18
CA MET A 1 1.68 66.61 58.70
C MET A 1 1.28 65.32 57.99
N LYS A 2 2.23 64.58 57.50
CA LYS A 2 2.18 63.30 56.79
C LYS A 2 1.81 63.37 55.30
N SER A 3 2.87 63.37 54.53
CA SER A 3 3.02 63.15 53.11
C SER A 3 2.66 61.68 52.76
N TRP A 4 1.96 61.49 51.67
CA TRP A 4 1.80 60.18 51.02
C TRP A 4 2.36 60.30 49.61
N LEU A 5 3.48 59.68 49.37
CA LEU A 5 4.07 59.38 48.06
C LEU A 5 3.28 58.24 47.42
N SER A 6 2.69 58.50 46.27
CA SER A 6 2.13 57.47 45.40
C SER A 6 3.22 56.96 44.46
N LEU A 7 3.61 55.72 44.60
CA LEU A 7 4.46 54.99 43.65
C LEU A 7 3.58 54.50 42.50
N ILE A 8 3.82 55.01 41.31
CA ILE A 8 3.24 54.50 40.08
C ILE A 8 4.14 53.38 39.60
N PHE A 9 3.62 52.11 39.63
CA PHE A 9 4.26 50.93 39.05
C PHE A 9 3.87 50.86 37.59
N ALA A 10 4.80 51.16 36.69
CA ALA A 10 4.64 50.97 35.26
C ALA A 10 4.80 49.48 34.92
N CYS A 11 3.69 48.83 34.62
CA CYS A 11 3.69 47.43 34.16
C CYS A 11 3.93 47.43 32.66
N THR A 12 5.16 47.19 32.22
CA THR A 12 5.53 46.97 30.83
C THR A 12 5.12 45.55 30.45
N CYS A 13 3.99 45.38 29.78
CA CYS A 13 3.60 44.12 29.15
C CYS A 13 4.54 43.85 27.97
N LEU A 14 5.51 43.00 28.17
CA LEU A 14 6.24 42.33 27.11
C LEU A 14 5.30 41.30 26.46
N LEU A 15 4.63 41.69 25.38
CA LEU A 15 3.97 40.80 24.45
C LEU A 15 5.06 39.97 23.73
N GLY A 16 5.47 38.88 24.34
CA GLY A 16 6.24 37.83 23.66
C GLY A 16 5.38 37.17 22.62
N CYS A 17 5.60 37.52 21.35
CA CYS A 17 5.08 36.75 20.23
C CYS A 17 5.65 35.31 20.33
N TYR A 18 4.87 34.40 20.87
CA TYR A 18 5.12 33.00 20.77
C TYR A 18 4.85 32.60 19.31
N ARG A 19 5.89 32.68 18.50
CA ARG A 19 5.87 32.19 17.13
C ARG A 19 5.88 30.66 17.23
N SER A 20 4.70 30.04 17.15
CA SER A 20 4.54 28.62 16.95
C SER A 20 5.33 28.24 15.70
N GLN A 21 6.51 27.66 15.89
CA GLN A 21 7.19 26.95 14.82
C GLN A 21 6.41 25.66 14.60
N THR A 22 5.45 25.71 13.70
CA THR A 22 5.00 24.53 12.98
C THR A 22 6.20 24.07 12.16
N ASN A 23 6.92 23.08 12.66
CA ASN A 23 7.84 22.31 11.87
C ASN A 23 7.00 21.51 10.83
N SER A 24 6.56 22.18 9.80
CA SER A 24 6.25 21.55 8.55
C SER A 24 7.58 21.07 7.98
N ASP A 25 7.92 19.80 8.21
CA ASP A 25 8.88 19.07 7.40
C ASP A 25 8.31 18.89 5.97
N GLU A 26 8.00 19.99 5.32
CA GLU A 26 8.07 20.10 3.88
C GLU A 26 9.56 20.01 3.52
N ARG A 27 10.07 18.78 3.51
CA ARG A 27 11.34 18.52 2.83
C ARG A 27 11.11 18.86 1.37
N ASN A 28 11.64 20.02 1.05
CA ASN A 28 11.69 20.64 -0.26
C ASN A 28 12.07 19.57 -1.30
N ILE A 29 11.09 19.05 -2.07
CA ILE A 29 11.29 18.07 -3.14
C ILE A 29 11.94 18.75 -4.37
N ASP A 30 12.35 20.00 -4.24
CA ASP A 30 13.02 20.78 -5.29
C ASP A 30 14.53 20.48 -5.40
N SER A 31 14.95 19.21 -5.30
CA SER A 31 16.28 18.84 -5.73
C SER A 31 16.30 18.36 -7.18
N LEU A 32 15.94 19.24 -8.12
CA LEU A 32 16.11 19.04 -9.57
C LEU A 32 17.59 18.92 -10.00
N ASN A 33 18.54 18.89 -9.07
CA ASN A 33 19.97 18.68 -9.29
C ASN A 33 20.47 17.30 -8.82
N SER A 34 19.58 16.29 -8.68
CA SER A 34 20.02 14.94 -8.40
C SER A 34 20.87 14.39 -9.55
N THR A 35 22.09 13.94 -9.23
CA THR A 35 22.99 13.26 -10.16
C THR A 35 22.63 11.78 -10.34
N ALA A 36 21.45 11.35 -9.93
CA ALA A 36 20.98 9.98 -10.07
C ALA A 36 20.78 9.59 -11.54
N ASP A 37 21.20 8.40 -11.88
CA ASP A 37 20.96 7.80 -13.19
C ASP A 37 19.53 7.32 -13.36
N ILE A 38 18.94 6.87 -12.25
CA ILE A 38 17.59 6.30 -12.16
C ILE A 38 16.95 6.74 -10.86
N ARG A 39 15.67 7.09 -10.91
CA ARG A 39 14.82 7.32 -9.73
C ARG A 39 13.74 6.26 -9.68
N ILE A 40 13.51 5.72 -8.49
CA ILE A 40 12.48 4.70 -8.23
C ILE A 40 11.59 5.12 -7.07
N THR A 41 10.30 4.84 -7.20
CA THR A 41 9.31 4.94 -6.13
C THR A 41 8.52 3.64 -5.99
N GLU A 42 7.72 3.54 -4.93
CA GLU A 42 6.79 2.42 -4.72
C GLU A 42 5.47 2.88 -4.12
N GLU A 43 4.45 2.01 -4.18
CA GLU A 43 3.19 2.20 -3.46
C GLU A 43 3.42 2.07 -1.94
N PRO A 44 3.02 3.07 -1.12
CA PRO A 44 3.24 3.05 0.33
C PRO A 44 2.26 2.11 1.04
N ASN A 45 2.64 0.85 1.19
CA ASN A 45 1.83 -0.21 1.79
C ASN A 45 2.25 -0.62 3.22
N PHE A 46 3.34 -0.04 3.72
CA PHE A 46 3.83 -0.15 5.10
C PHE A 46 4.04 1.23 5.72
N ALA A 47 4.47 1.28 6.98
CA ALA A 47 4.92 2.52 7.60
C ALA A 47 6.16 3.07 6.87
N GLN A 48 6.28 4.39 6.82
CA GLN A 48 7.27 5.06 5.95
C GLN A 48 8.73 4.73 6.33
N ASP A 49 9.02 4.55 7.61
CA ASP A 49 10.32 4.11 8.12
C ASP A 49 10.70 2.72 7.60
N ILE A 50 9.76 1.77 7.66
CA ILE A 50 9.95 0.41 7.16
C ILE A 50 10.21 0.44 5.65
N MET A 51 9.41 1.19 4.90
CA MET A 51 9.58 1.32 3.45
C MET A 51 10.92 1.94 3.08
N TYR A 52 11.35 2.95 3.84
CA TYR A 52 12.63 3.59 3.62
C TYR A 52 13.82 2.61 3.80
N GLU A 53 13.79 1.79 4.85
CA GLU A 53 14.81 0.75 5.07
C GLU A 53 14.81 -0.30 3.97
N GLN A 54 13.63 -0.78 3.56
CA GLN A 54 13.47 -1.75 2.48
C GLN A 54 14.03 -1.21 1.16
N MET A 55 13.63 0.00 0.80
CA MET A 55 14.02 0.60 -0.48
C MET A 55 15.49 1.01 -0.50
N ASN A 56 16.06 1.45 0.61
CA ASN A 56 17.51 1.68 0.70
C ASN A 56 18.31 0.40 0.49
N THR A 57 17.88 -0.70 1.07
CA THR A 57 18.52 -2.02 0.85
C THR A 57 18.42 -2.43 -0.61
N PHE A 58 17.25 -2.26 -1.21
CA PHE A 58 16.98 -2.62 -2.61
C PHE A 58 17.77 -1.77 -3.60
N THR A 59 17.75 -0.45 -3.45
CA THR A 59 18.49 0.47 -4.33
C THR A 59 19.99 0.28 -4.21
N SER A 60 20.52 0.08 -2.99
CA SER A 60 21.94 -0.20 -2.78
C SER A 60 22.39 -1.50 -3.48
N TYR A 61 21.54 -2.52 -3.48
CA TYR A 61 21.80 -3.73 -4.27
C TYR A 61 21.82 -3.43 -5.77
N LEU A 62 20.81 -2.73 -6.28
CA LEU A 62 20.73 -2.39 -7.70
C LEU A 62 21.92 -1.53 -8.15
N GLU A 63 22.33 -0.54 -7.35
CA GLU A 63 23.52 0.27 -7.60
C GLU A 63 24.78 -0.60 -7.74
N LYS A 64 25.00 -1.50 -6.80
CA LYS A 64 26.14 -2.41 -6.80
C LYS A 64 26.12 -3.35 -8.02
N ALA A 65 24.96 -3.87 -8.38
CA ALA A 65 24.79 -4.83 -9.47
C ALA A 65 24.88 -4.17 -10.86
N THR A 66 24.50 -2.90 -10.99
CA THR A 66 24.39 -2.23 -12.30
C THR A 66 25.48 -1.20 -12.55
N GLY A 67 26.13 -0.69 -11.50
CA GLY A 67 27.05 0.45 -11.55
C GLY A 67 26.35 1.79 -11.82
N LEU A 68 25.02 1.88 -11.63
CA LEU A 68 24.22 3.08 -11.81
C LEU A 68 23.93 3.71 -10.44
N LYS A 69 23.79 5.03 -10.39
CA LYS A 69 23.29 5.73 -9.19
C LYS A 69 21.77 5.68 -9.17
N ILE A 70 21.19 5.14 -8.09
CA ILE A 70 19.75 4.93 -7.97
C ILE A 70 19.23 5.66 -6.75
N GLU A 71 18.29 6.57 -6.95
CA GLU A 71 17.64 7.35 -5.91
C GLU A 71 16.24 6.79 -5.63
N TYR A 72 15.96 6.55 -4.34
CA TYR A 72 14.60 6.27 -3.89
C TYR A 72 13.86 7.58 -3.61
N VAL A 73 12.71 7.78 -4.25
CA VAL A 73 11.82 8.92 -4.06
C VAL A 73 10.56 8.42 -3.34
N PRO A 74 10.41 8.68 -2.04
CA PRO A 74 9.27 8.16 -1.28
C PRO A 74 7.95 8.81 -1.74
N ALA A 75 6.91 7.99 -1.89
CA ALA A 75 5.55 8.46 -2.15
C ALA A 75 4.78 8.61 -0.83
N ILE A 76 3.97 9.67 -0.71
CA ILE A 76 3.13 9.91 0.48
C ILE A 76 1.85 9.09 0.49
N ASN A 77 1.35 8.68 -0.69
CA ASN A 77 0.20 7.81 -0.86
C ASN A 77 0.23 7.15 -2.25
N TYR A 78 -0.70 6.24 -2.50
CA TYR A 78 -0.80 5.49 -3.77
C TYR A 78 -0.94 6.42 -4.99
N VAL A 79 -1.76 7.46 -4.91
CA VAL A 79 -1.97 8.39 -6.04
C VAL A 79 -0.69 9.14 -6.34
N HIS A 80 0.01 9.62 -5.31
CA HIS A 80 1.28 10.32 -5.48
C HIS A 80 2.35 9.44 -6.15
N SER A 81 2.41 8.14 -5.85
CA SER A 81 3.36 7.24 -6.53
C SER A 81 3.12 7.18 -8.06
N TYR A 82 1.86 7.20 -8.49
CA TYR A 82 1.50 7.22 -9.91
C TYR A 82 1.81 8.57 -10.58
N GLU A 83 1.56 9.66 -9.85
CA GLU A 83 1.88 11.03 -10.31
C GLU A 83 3.37 11.23 -10.49
N LEU A 84 4.19 10.70 -9.60
CA LEU A 84 5.65 10.73 -9.72
C LEU A 84 6.13 10.07 -11.03
N LEU A 85 5.58 8.90 -11.38
CA LEU A 85 5.93 8.23 -12.63
C LEU A 85 5.38 8.99 -13.86
N ASN A 86 4.12 9.40 -13.83
CA ASN A 86 3.46 10.06 -14.97
C ASN A 86 4.01 11.44 -15.26
N SER A 87 4.56 12.14 -14.26
CA SER A 87 5.22 13.45 -14.42
C SER A 87 6.71 13.35 -14.76
N GLY A 88 7.26 12.13 -14.89
CA GLY A 88 8.67 11.92 -15.16
C GLY A 88 9.60 12.25 -13.98
N LYS A 89 9.06 12.47 -12.79
CA LYS A 89 9.86 12.69 -11.57
C LYS A 89 10.60 11.42 -11.13
N VAL A 90 10.08 10.25 -11.50
CA VAL A 90 10.75 8.95 -11.34
C VAL A 90 10.74 8.16 -12.65
N ASP A 91 11.74 7.32 -12.83
CA ASP A 91 11.90 6.43 -13.98
C ASP A 91 11.17 5.10 -13.80
N LEU A 92 11.09 4.63 -12.54
CA LEU A 92 10.53 3.33 -12.16
C LEU A 92 9.50 3.48 -11.03
N LEU A 93 8.44 2.67 -11.11
CA LEU A 93 7.44 2.52 -10.05
C LEU A 93 7.27 1.04 -9.71
N TRP A 94 7.38 0.70 -8.43
CA TRP A 94 7.03 -0.62 -7.91
C TRP A 94 5.61 -0.58 -7.37
N ALA A 95 4.66 -1.19 -8.10
CA ALA A 95 3.23 -1.08 -7.81
C ALA A 95 2.50 -2.41 -7.86
N GLY A 96 1.40 -2.50 -7.13
CA GLY A 96 0.45 -3.59 -7.21
C GLY A 96 -0.29 -3.63 -8.55
N SER A 97 -1.02 -4.71 -8.80
CA SER A 97 -1.72 -4.95 -10.06
C SER A 97 -2.67 -3.82 -10.46
N LEU A 98 -3.44 -3.27 -9.51
CA LEU A 98 -4.37 -2.18 -9.80
C LEU A 98 -3.64 -0.87 -10.14
N GLY A 99 -2.58 -0.52 -9.39
CA GLY A 99 -1.75 0.64 -9.71
C GLY A 99 -1.07 0.50 -11.06
N THR A 100 -0.52 -0.69 -11.34
CA THR A 100 0.05 -1.03 -12.66
C THR A 100 -0.99 -0.84 -13.76
N SER A 101 -2.19 -1.38 -13.62
CA SER A 101 -3.28 -1.23 -14.58
C SER A 101 -3.64 0.22 -14.84
N ARG A 102 -3.74 1.04 -13.78
CA ARG A 102 -4.03 2.48 -13.91
C ARG A 102 -2.93 3.24 -14.65
N VAL A 103 -1.66 2.93 -14.34
CA VAL A 103 -0.53 3.54 -15.07
C VAL A 103 -0.58 3.17 -16.55
N LEU A 104 -0.79 1.89 -16.88
CA LEU A 104 -0.84 1.42 -18.27
C LEU A 104 -2.05 1.98 -19.03
N SER A 105 -3.19 2.18 -18.38
CA SER A 105 -4.37 2.80 -18.98
C SER A 105 -4.16 4.26 -19.32
N ASN A 106 -3.48 4.99 -18.43
CA ASN A 106 -3.20 6.41 -18.60
C ASN A 106 -1.98 6.67 -19.50
N ASN A 107 -1.04 5.73 -19.56
CA ASN A 107 0.20 5.84 -20.31
C ASN A 107 0.54 4.54 -21.05
N LYS A 108 0.01 4.42 -22.27
CA LYS A 108 0.14 3.21 -23.12
C LYS A 108 1.58 2.82 -23.47
N ASN A 109 2.53 3.75 -23.32
CA ASN A 109 3.95 3.52 -23.62
C ASN A 109 4.76 3.10 -22.38
N ALA A 110 4.19 3.22 -21.16
CA ALA A 110 4.79 2.63 -19.97
C ALA A 110 4.71 1.09 -20.06
N LYS A 111 5.71 0.40 -19.49
CA LYS A 111 5.75 -1.08 -19.53
C LYS A 111 6.20 -1.67 -18.21
N PRO A 112 5.60 -2.76 -17.77
CA PRO A 112 6.19 -3.59 -16.72
C PRO A 112 7.48 -4.21 -17.24
N ILE A 113 8.57 -4.03 -16.49
CA ILE A 113 9.89 -4.59 -16.84
C ILE A 113 10.24 -5.81 -15.99
N ALA A 114 9.59 -5.97 -14.84
CA ALA A 114 9.72 -7.14 -13.98
C ALA A 114 8.42 -7.34 -13.17
N THR A 115 8.20 -8.55 -12.68
CA THR A 115 7.16 -8.90 -11.72
C THR A 115 7.74 -9.73 -10.59
N GLU A 116 7.18 -9.63 -9.40
CA GLU A 116 7.57 -10.48 -8.28
C GLU A 116 7.19 -11.94 -8.53
N VAL A 117 8.07 -12.86 -8.17
CA VAL A 117 7.77 -14.31 -8.15
C VAL A 117 6.80 -14.67 -7.02
N LYS A 118 6.60 -13.76 -6.07
CA LYS A 118 5.77 -13.94 -4.89
C LYS A 118 4.33 -14.28 -5.25
N SER A 119 3.85 -15.39 -4.71
CA SER A 119 2.43 -15.71 -4.68
C SER A 119 1.80 -15.09 -3.44
N PHE A 120 0.73 -14.33 -3.61
CA PHE A 120 -0.08 -13.84 -2.50
C PHE A 120 -1.50 -14.40 -2.58
N MET A 121 -2.19 -14.39 -1.46
CA MET A 121 -3.60 -14.67 -1.36
C MET A 121 -4.28 -13.57 -0.53
N ASN A 122 -5.54 -13.34 -0.79
CA ASN A 122 -6.37 -12.57 0.14
C ASN A 122 -6.85 -13.50 1.24
N VAL A 123 -6.79 -13.03 2.44
CA VAL A 123 -7.27 -13.74 3.62
C VAL A 123 -8.34 -12.90 4.29
N LEU A 124 -9.50 -13.47 4.48
CA LEU A 124 -10.51 -12.90 5.37
C LEU A 124 -10.18 -13.37 6.78
N VAL A 125 -9.86 -12.46 7.66
CA VAL A 125 -9.71 -12.73 9.09
C VAL A 125 -10.95 -12.27 9.85
N VAL A 126 -11.27 -12.98 10.90
CA VAL A 126 -12.47 -12.78 11.71
C VAL A 126 -12.11 -12.89 13.19
N ASP A 127 -12.80 -12.14 14.04
CA ASP A 127 -12.70 -12.28 15.48
C ASP A 127 -12.94 -13.72 15.94
N ARG A 128 -12.17 -14.18 16.92
CA ARG A 128 -12.22 -15.56 17.42
C ARG A 128 -13.57 -15.92 18.04
N ILE A 129 -14.24 -14.97 18.69
CA ILE A 129 -15.55 -15.20 19.31
C ILE A 129 -16.61 -15.25 18.22
N LEU A 130 -16.59 -14.31 17.28
CA LEU A 130 -17.52 -14.27 16.16
C LEU A 130 -17.38 -15.50 15.26
N HIS A 131 -16.13 -16.00 15.04
CA HIS A 131 -15.86 -17.18 14.23
C HIS A 131 -16.73 -18.37 14.64
N LYS A 132 -16.82 -18.66 15.94
CA LYS A 132 -17.64 -19.77 16.47
C LYS A 132 -19.11 -19.68 16.07
N ASN A 133 -19.62 -18.46 15.90
CA ASN A 133 -21.02 -18.22 15.56
C ASN A 133 -21.29 -18.27 14.04
N VAL A 134 -20.24 -18.23 13.22
CA VAL A 134 -20.36 -18.17 11.75
C VAL A 134 -19.59 -19.28 11.02
N GLU A 135 -19.01 -20.22 11.76
CA GLU A 135 -18.14 -21.28 11.22
C GLU A 135 -18.82 -22.10 10.12
N ASP A 136 -20.08 -22.51 10.31
CA ASP A 136 -20.83 -23.25 9.30
C ASP A 136 -21.00 -22.45 8.00
N ARG A 137 -21.16 -21.14 8.10
CA ARG A 137 -21.28 -20.24 6.95
C ARG A 137 -19.94 -20.07 6.26
N LEU A 138 -18.84 -19.96 7.01
CA LEU A 138 -17.49 -19.86 6.48
C LEU A 138 -17.07 -21.16 5.76
N ASN A 139 -17.56 -22.31 6.19
CA ASN A 139 -17.31 -23.61 5.58
C ASN A 139 -18.27 -23.94 4.42
N SER A 140 -19.17 -23.03 4.06
CA SER A 140 -20.12 -23.23 2.96
C SER A 140 -19.50 -23.02 1.57
N ALA A 141 -20.25 -23.37 0.51
CA ALA A 141 -19.83 -23.11 -0.88
C ALA A 141 -19.71 -21.60 -1.22
N LYS A 142 -20.29 -20.72 -0.40
CA LYS A 142 -20.27 -19.27 -0.56
C LYS A 142 -19.86 -18.57 0.75
N PRO A 143 -18.63 -18.78 1.23
CA PRO A 143 -18.19 -18.31 2.53
C PRO A 143 -18.31 -16.79 2.72
N LEU A 144 -18.12 -15.99 1.68
CA LEU A 144 -18.19 -14.53 1.77
C LEU A 144 -19.61 -13.99 1.98
N GLN A 145 -20.65 -14.81 1.86
CA GLN A 145 -22.00 -14.39 2.24
C GLN A 145 -22.14 -14.10 3.75
N VAL A 146 -21.21 -14.55 4.56
CA VAL A 146 -21.12 -14.20 5.98
C VAL A 146 -21.00 -12.69 6.22
N LEU A 147 -20.48 -11.95 5.22
CA LEU A 147 -20.23 -10.51 5.31
C LEU A 147 -21.50 -9.64 5.24
N LYS A 148 -22.65 -10.20 4.80
CA LYS A 148 -23.91 -9.43 4.74
C LYS A 148 -24.31 -8.97 6.14
N GLY A 149 -24.55 -7.63 6.28
CA GLY A 149 -24.86 -6.99 7.55
C GLY A 149 -23.69 -6.97 8.53
N ARG A 150 -22.45 -6.99 8.06
CA ARG A 150 -21.25 -6.98 8.88
C ARG A 150 -20.35 -5.79 8.58
N ARG A 151 -19.49 -5.45 9.54
CA ARG A 151 -18.51 -4.37 9.47
C ARG A 151 -17.18 -4.94 8.99
N VAL A 152 -16.61 -4.37 7.91
CA VAL A 152 -15.46 -4.97 7.20
C VAL A 152 -14.33 -3.95 6.99
N VAL A 153 -13.10 -4.35 7.31
CA VAL A 153 -11.89 -3.58 6.98
C VAL A 153 -11.32 -4.07 5.65
N PHE A 154 -11.18 -3.15 4.72
CA PHE A 154 -10.47 -3.36 3.46
C PHE A 154 -9.09 -2.69 3.48
N GLY A 155 -8.24 -3.03 2.52
CA GLY A 155 -7.06 -2.24 2.20
C GLY A 155 -7.42 -0.90 1.56
N SER A 156 -6.40 -0.15 1.13
CA SER A 156 -6.62 1.06 0.32
C SER A 156 -7.57 0.76 -0.85
N ASN A 157 -8.47 1.69 -1.16
CA ASN A 157 -9.33 1.61 -2.34
C ASN A 157 -8.53 1.64 -3.67
N TYR A 158 -7.23 1.86 -3.60
CA TYR A 158 -6.27 1.71 -4.70
C TYR A 158 -5.56 0.36 -4.71
N SER A 159 -5.84 -0.52 -3.75
CA SER A 159 -5.21 -1.84 -3.67
C SER A 159 -5.92 -2.87 -4.54
N GLY A 160 -5.20 -3.48 -5.47
CA GLY A 160 -5.69 -4.63 -6.23
C GLY A 160 -5.93 -5.84 -5.34
N SER A 161 -4.99 -6.13 -4.43
CA SER A 161 -5.00 -7.33 -3.62
C SER A 161 -5.99 -7.31 -2.46
N THR A 162 -6.08 -6.22 -1.70
CA THR A 162 -6.83 -6.20 -0.44
C THR A 162 -8.09 -5.34 -0.48
N PHE A 163 -8.47 -4.86 -1.68
CA PHE A 163 -9.73 -4.20 -1.93
C PHE A 163 -10.41 -4.74 -3.19
N LEU A 164 -9.81 -4.55 -4.38
CA LEU A 164 -10.51 -4.91 -5.63
C LEU A 164 -10.76 -6.41 -5.76
N THR A 165 -9.75 -7.25 -5.50
CA THR A 165 -9.93 -8.71 -5.55
C THR A 165 -10.97 -9.20 -4.54
N PRO A 166 -10.96 -8.79 -3.25
CA PRO A 166 -12.05 -9.08 -2.33
C PRO A 166 -13.45 -8.72 -2.87
N ILE A 167 -13.61 -7.55 -3.50
CA ILE A 167 -14.89 -7.14 -4.06
C ILE A 167 -15.32 -8.04 -5.22
N ILE A 168 -14.39 -8.42 -6.10
CA ILE A 168 -14.67 -9.36 -7.20
C ILE A 168 -15.18 -10.70 -6.63
N GLU A 169 -14.46 -11.24 -5.63
CA GLU A 169 -14.83 -12.49 -4.97
C GLU A 169 -16.17 -12.41 -4.22
N MET A 170 -16.42 -11.29 -3.53
CA MET A 170 -17.71 -11.03 -2.88
C MET A 170 -18.84 -11.01 -3.90
N LYS A 171 -18.69 -10.28 -5.01
CA LYS A 171 -19.70 -10.21 -6.09
C LYS A 171 -19.97 -11.58 -6.72
N ALA A 172 -18.95 -12.38 -6.96
CA ALA A 172 -19.09 -13.75 -7.48
C ALA A 172 -19.94 -14.63 -6.54
N GLN A 173 -19.96 -14.31 -5.24
CA GLN A 173 -20.78 -14.99 -4.24
C GLN A 173 -22.09 -14.28 -3.90
N GLY A 174 -22.43 -13.22 -4.62
CA GLY A 174 -23.69 -12.48 -4.45
C GLY A 174 -23.68 -11.54 -3.25
N VAL A 175 -22.54 -10.97 -2.93
CA VAL A 175 -22.36 -9.94 -1.88
C VAL A 175 -21.88 -8.64 -2.53
N ASP A 176 -22.57 -7.54 -2.30
CA ASP A 176 -22.17 -6.20 -2.72
C ASP A 176 -21.69 -5.37 -1.52
N LEU A 177 -20.98 -4.28 -1.78
CA LEU A 177 -20.56 -3.35 -0.72
C LEU A 177 -21.77 -2.76 0.05
N ASN A 178 -22.91 -2.60 -0.64
CA ASN A 178 -24.14 -2.12 -0.01
C ASN A 178 -24.80 -3.15 0.92
N ASP A 179 -24.43 -4.43 0.82
CA ASP A 179 -24.92 -5.49 1.71
C ASP A 179 -24.18 -5.48 3.07
N LEU A 180 -23.06 -4.74 3.17
CA LEU A 180 -22.33 -4.58 4.43
C LEU A 180 -23.05 -3.60 5.34
N GLU A 181 -22.95 -3.79 6.67
CA GLU A 181 -23.38 -2.79 7.63
C GLU A 181 -22.55 -1.51 7.49
N SER A 182 -21.22 -1.66 7.49
CA SER A 182 -20.26 -0.60 7.21
C SER A 182 -18.95 -1.17 6.71
N CYS A 183 -18.11 -0.31 6.12
CA CYS A 183 -16.74 -0.68 5.84
C CYS A 183 -15.79 0.50 6.02
N MET A 184 -14.52 0.19 6.26
CA MET A 184 -13.44 1.17 6.35
C MET A 184 -12.23 0.74 5.53
N HIS A 185 -11.35 1.69 5.25
CA HIS A 185 -10.09 1.46 4.57
C HIS A 185 -8.90 1.69 5.51
N GLU A 186 -8.02 0.68 5.62
CA GLU A 186 -6.72 0.79 6.27
C GLU A 186 -5.64 0.36 5.28
N PRO A 187 -4.84 1.30 4.74
CA PRO A 187 -3.85 1.00 3.72
C PRO A 187 -2.68 0.15 4.24
N LYS A 188 -2.30 0.28 5.50
CA LYS A 188 -1.16 -0.43 6.07
C LYS A 188 -1.48 -1.91 6.33
N HIS A 189 -0.71 -2.81 5.73
CA HIS A 189 -0.99 -4.24 5.76
C HIS A 189 -1.07 -4.83 7.18
N GLY A 190 -0.18 -4.44 8.05
CA GLY A 190 -0.13 -4.95 9.41
C GLY A 190 -1.24 -4.44 10.33
N HIS A 191 -1.92 -3.35 9.99
CA HIS A 191 -2.87 -2.71 10.90
C HIS A 191 -4.31 -3.24 10.80
N ARG A 192 -4.72 -3.80 9.66
CA ARG A 192 -6.12 -4.17 9.43
C ARG A 192 -6.70 -5.14 10.45
N ALA A 193 -5.94 -6.15 10.82
CA ALA A 193 -6.36 -7.11 11.81
C ALA A 193 -6.48 -6.51 13.23
N MET A 194 -5.84 -5.37 13.48
CA MET A 194 -5.93 -4.68 14.80
C MET A 194 -7.27 -3.95 14.99
N PHE A 195 -8.06 -3.80 13.92
CA PHE A 195 -9.41 -3.23 14.01
C PHE A 195 -10.49 -4.28 14.28
N ILE A 196 -10.12 -5.55 14.46
CA ILE A 196 -11.05 -6.64 14.76
C ILE A 196 -11.16 -6.80 16.26
N GLY A 197 -12.36 -6.94 16.78
CA GLY A 197 -12.63 -7.20 18.22
C GLY A 197 -13.95 -6.65 18.70
N ASP A 198 -13.94 -6.00 19.88
CA ASP A 198 -15.11 -5.63 20.69
C ASP A 198 -16.15 -4.72 20.00
N SER A 199 -17.23 -4.38 20.73
CA SER A 199 -18.51 -3.84 20.25
C SER A 199 -18.45 -2.65 19.27
N ASP A 200 -17.38 -1.84 19.31
CA ASP A 200 -17.19 -0.69 18.41
C ASP A 200 -16.19 -0.95 17.29
N GLN A 201 -15.64 -2.17 17.22
CA GLN A 201 -14.65 -2.56 16.22
C GLN A 201 -15.30 -3.29 15.03
N GLN A 202 -14.46 -3.66 14.05
CA GLN A 202 -14.90 -4.34 12.85
C GLN A 202 -15.05 -5.85 13.10
N ASP A 203 -15.93 -6.50 12.34
CA ASP A 203 -16.19 -7.94 12.47
C ASP A 203 -15.17 -8.76 11.65
N PHE A 204 -14.76 -8.24 10.50
CA PHE A 204 -13.89 -8.90 9.51
C PHE A 204 -12.87 -7.94 8.93
N ALA A 205 -11.72 -8.49 8.53
CA ALA A 205 -10.73 -7.73 7.75
C ALA A 205 -10.15 -8.56 6.61
N PHE A 206 -9.93 -7.92 5.45
CA PHE A 206 -9.15 -8.51 4.38
C PHE A 206 -7.67 -8.14 4.53
N VAL A 207 -6.84 -9.15 4.72
CA VAL A 207 -5.39 -9.01 4.85
C VAL A 207 -4.66 -9.78 3.74
N PRO A 208 -3.45 -9.36 3.35
CA PRO A 208 -2.64 -10.20 2.48
C PRO A 208 -2.09 -11.39 3.28
N GLY A 209 -1.99 -12.53 2.62
CA GLY A 209 -1.34 -13.72 3.15
C GLY A 209 -0.37 -14.32 2.14
N SER A 210 0.35 -15.34 2.52
CA SER A 210 1.23 -16.12 1.64
C SER A 210 0.90 -17.60 1.69
N LYS A 211 1.30 -18.33 0.65
CA LYS A 211 1.19 -19.79 0.65
C LYS A 211 1.98 -20.37 1.84
N GLY A 212 1.31 -21.14 2.70
CA GLY A 212 1.90 -21.76 3.88
C GLY A 212 1.81 -20.91 5.16
N ASP A 213 1.57 -19.59 5.07
CA ASP A 213 1.30 -18.72 6.23
C ASP A 213 0.24 -17.67 5.87
N PRO A 214 -1.04 -17.98 6.01
CA PRO A 214 -2.12 -17.05 5.73
C PRO A 214 -2.07 -15.77 6.59
N LEU A 215 -1.52 -15.84 7.80
CA LEU A 215 -1.44 -14.72 8.73
C LEU A 215 -0.08 -14.00 8.72
N LYS A 216 0.77 -14.23 7.70
CA LYS A 216 2.14 -13.68 7.61
C LYS A 216 2.24 -12.19 7.92
N TYR A 217 1.27 -11.40 7.48
CA TYR A 217 1.26 -9.94 7.62
C TYR A 217 0.37 -9.44 8.77
N VAL A 218 -0.19 -10.35 9.56
CA VAL A 218 -0.92 -10.00 10.78
C VAL A 218 0.10 -9.83 11.92
N PRO A 219 0.10 -8.69 12.62
CA PRO A 219 0.98 -8.47 13.76
C PRO A 219 0.80 -9.54 14.84
N GLU A 220 1.89 -9.90 15.51
CA GLU A 220 1.90 -10.98 16.50
C GLU A 220 0.84 -10.76 17.60
N GLN A 221 0.70 -9.51 18.07
CA GLN A 221 -0.29 -9.15 19.08
C GLN A 221 -1.74 -9.38 18.64
N ALA A 222 -2.02 -9.34 17.34
CA ALA A 222 -3.37 -9.57 16.81
C ALA A 222 -3.62 -11.03 16.40
N ARG A 223 -2.57 -11.85 16.24
CA ARG A 223 -2.71 -13.23 15.77
C ARG A 223 -3.48 -14.13 16.73
N SER A 224 -3.41 -13.88 18.03
CA SER A 224 -4.16 -14.62 19.04
C SER A 224 -5.66 -14.34 19.01
N GLU A 225 -6.04 -13.17 18.53
CA GLU A 225 -7.42 -12.67 18.56
C GLU A 225 -8.22 -13.01 17.29
N VAL A 226 -7.53 -13.33 16.19
CA VAL A 226 -8.17 -13.59 14.91
C VAL A 226 -8.04 -15.03 14.46
N LEU A 227 -8.96 -15.47 13.61
CA LEU A 227 -8.93 -16.73 12.88
C LEU A 227 -9.09 -16.46 11.38
N VAL A 228 -8.57 -17.40 10.57
CA VAL A 228 -8.77 -17.39 9.12
C VAL A 228 -10.18 -17.87 8.81
N GLY A 229 -11.00 -16.99 8.24
CA GLY A 229 -12.34 -17.32 7.80
C GLY A 229 -12.44 -17.75 6.35
N TRP A 230 -11.56 -17.21 5.48
CA TRP A 230 -11.53 -17.56 4.06
C TRP A 230 -10.20 -17.16 3.43
N VAL A 231 -9.83 -17.84 2.37
CA VAL A 231 -8.64 -17.53 1.55
C VAL A 231 -8.99 -17.54 0.07
N SER A 232 -8.43 -16.61 -0.70
CA SER A 232 -8.57 -16.60 -2.16
C SER A 232 -7.63 -17.59 -2.82
N GLU A 233 -7.81 -17.78 -4.14
CA GLU A 233 -6.77 -18.35 -4.97
C GLU A 233 -5.50 -17.50 -4.92
N ILE A 234 -4.36 -18.15 -5.21
CA ILE A 234 -3.06 -17.51 -5.25
C ILE A 234 -2.94 -16.71 -6.55
N LYS A 235 -2.57 -15.42 -6.43
CA LYS A 235 -2.42 -14.50 -7.57
C LYS A 235 -1.08 -13.76 -7.50
N ARG A 236 -0.60 -13.26 -8.65
CA ARG A 236 0.53 -12.32 -8.71
C ARG A 236 0.02 -10.92 -8.50
N ASN A 237 0.82 -10.06 -7.90
CA ASN A 237 0.33 -8.73 -7.57
C ASN A 237 1.25 -7.57 -7.94
N TYR A 238 2.57 -7.68 -7.75
CA TYR A 238 3.46 -6.53 -7.86
C TYR A 238 4.32 -6.56 -9.11
N TYR A 239 4.48 -5.37 -9.71
CA TYR A 239 5.24 -5.14 -10.94
C TYR A 239 6.17 -3.94 -10.76
N ILE A 240 7.33 -3.98 -11.41
CA ILE A 240 8.19 -2.82 -11.60
C ILE A 240 7.89 -2.27 -12.99
N ILE A 241 7.35 -1.05 -13.04
CA ILE A 241 6.91 -0.37 -14.26
C ILE A 241 7.95 0.68 -14.61
N ALA A 242 8.33 0.74 -15.88
CA ALA A 242 9.22 1.78 -16.42
C ALA A 242 8.41 2.85 -17.16
N SER A 243 8.80 4.11 -16.97
CA SER A 243 8.25 5.24 -17.72
C SER A 243 8.60 5.17 -19.20
N PRO A 244 7.82 5.77 -20.11
CA PRO A 244 8.14 5.82 -21.53
C PRO A 244 9.48 6.50 -21.82
N GLU A 245 9.80 7.56 -21.10
CA GLU A 245 11.04 8.32 -21.24
C GLU A 245 12.24 7.44 -20.91
N PHE A 246 12.15 6.67 -19.83
CA PHE A 246 13.19 5.75 -19.41
C PHE A 246 13.37 4.62 -20.44
N LEU A 247 12.27 4.06 -20.94
CA LEU A 247 12.30 2.99 -21.96
C LEU A 247 12.94 3.46 -23.28
N SER A 248 12.62 4.68 -23.72
CA SER A 248 13.10 5.21 -25.01
C SER A 248 14.53 5.75 -24.95
N SER A 249 14.88 6.47 -23.88
CA SER A 249 16.15 7.19 -23.79
C SER A 249 17.28 6.40 -23.12
N LYS A 250 16.93 5.33 -22.37
CA LYS A 250 17.88 4.63 -21.49
C LYS A 250 17.79 3.10 -21.62
N SER A 251 17.58 2.56 -22.83
CA SER A 251 17.34 1.13 -23.06
C SER A 251 18.42 0.19 -22.47
N ASN A 252 19.70 0.60 -22.48
CA ASN A 252 20.78 -0.16 -21.85
C ASN A 252 20.68 -0.17 -20.31
N LYS A 253 20.16 0.90 -19.69
CA LYS A 253 19.92 0.95 -18.23
C LYS A 253 18.75 0.06 -17.86
N VAL A 254 17.68 0.02 -18.68
CA VAL A 254 16.55 -0.92 -18.50
C VAL A 254 17.06 -2.36 -18.45
N GLN A 255 17.89 -2.76 -19.42
CA GLN A 255 18.43 -4.12 -19.47
C GLN A 255 19.32 -4.43 -18.25
N LYS A 256 20.13 -3.49 -17.78
CA LYS A 256 20.94 -3.66 -16.57
C LYS A 256 20.05 -3.88 -15.35
N ILE A 257 19.00 -3.09 -15.18
CA ILE A 257 18.03 -3.26 -14.08
C ILE A 257 17.34 -4.63 -14.15
N GLN A 258 16.83 -5.03 -15.32
CA GLN A 258 16.20 -6.34 -15.51
C GLN A 258 17.16 -7.47 -15.14
N ASN A 259 18.40 -7.42 -15.62
CA ASN A 259 19.41 -8.43 -15.32
C ASN A 259 19.73 -8.50 -13.82
N ALA A 260 19.84 -7.34 -13.14
CA ALA A 260 20.05 -7.28 -11.71
C ALA A 260 18.88 -7.89 -10.92
N LEU A 261 17.63 -7.58 -11.31
CA LEU A 261 16.43 -8.16 -10.69
C LEU A 261 16.37 -9.68 -10.86
N LEU A 262 16.65 -10.18 -12.07
CA LEU A 262 16.64 -11.62 -12.35
C LEU A 262 17.80 -12.36 -11.64
N ALA A 263 18.92 -11.69 -11.42
CA ALA A 263 20.05 -12.25 -10.68
C ALA A 263 19.72 -12.54 -9.20
N LEU A 264 18.77 -11.81 -8.60
CA LEU A 264 18.28 -12.08 -7.24
C LEU A 264 17.70 -13.49 -7.08
N ASN A 265 17.25 -14.14 -8.17
CA ASN A 265 16.74 -15.51 -8.12
C ASN A 265 17.86 -16.56 -7.95
N GLN A 266 19.13 -16.15 -8.13
CA GLN A 266 20.26 -17.01 -7.91
C GLN A 266 20.60 -17.02 -6.42
N SER A 267 20.56 -18.20 -5.81
CA SER A 267 20.81 -18.34 -4.37
C SER A 267 22.20 -17.87 -3.99
N SER A 268 22.26 -16.82 -3.18
CA SER A 268 23.45 -16.37 -2.49
C SER A 268 23.01 -15.66 -1.20
N LYS A 269 23.86 -15.68 -0.17
CA LYS A 269 23.54 -15.02 1.10
C LYS A 269 23.17 -13.53 0.91
N ALA A 270 23.89 -12.82 0.06
CA ALA A 270 23.63 -11.41 -0.21
C ALA A 270 22.29 -11.19 -0.93
N HIS A 271 21.89 -12.05 -1.86
CA HIS A 271 20.61 -12.00 -2.55
C HIS A 271 19.46 -12.34 -1.60
N ASP A 272 19.62 -13.37 -0.77
CA ASP A 272 18.63 -13.78 0.23
C ASP A 272 18.36 -12.67 1.26
N GLU A 273 19.39 -11.93 1.67
CA GLU A 273 19.26 -10.77 2.57
C GLU A 273 18.42 -9.65 1.91
N VAL A 274 18.69 -9.32 0.64
CA VAL A 274 17.89 -8.31 -0.11
C VAL A 274 16.45 -8.77 -0.26
N LEU A 275 16.23 -10.00 -0.74
CA LEU A 275 14.88 -10.53 -0.94
C LEU A 275 14.08 -10.57 0.36
N LYS A 276 14.74 -10.93 1.48
CA LYS A 276 14.13 -10.93 2.81
C LYS A 276 13.77 -9.51 3.26
N ALA A 277 14.67 -8.54 3.06
CA ALA A 277 14.45 -7.16 3.44
C ALA A 277 13.22 -6.56 2.74
N VAL A 278 13.09 -6.79 1.44
CA VAL A 278 11.93 -6.29 0.65
C VAL A 278 10.72 -7.24 0.68
N GLY A 279 10.82 -8.38 1.37
CA GLY A 279 9.71 -9.30 1.58
C GLY A 279 9.24 -10.07 0.35
N VAL A 280 10.08 -10.23 -0.68
CA VAL A 280 9.79 -10.98 -1.91
C VAL A 280 10.63 -12.26 -2.00
N THR A 281 10.29 -13.14 -2.93
CA THR A 281 11.02 -14.41 -3.16
C THR A 281 11.87 -14.40 -4.43
N GLY A 282 11.78 -13.35 -5.23
CA GLY A 282 12.51 -13.17 -6.46
C GLY A 282 11.74 -12.32 -7.47
N PHE A 283 12.33 -12.15 -8.65
CA PHE A 283 11.73 -11.43 -9.77
C PHE A 283 11.78 -12.25 -11.05
N GLU A 284 10.80 -12.07 -11.92
CA GLU A 284 10.79 -12.66 -13.26
C GLU A 284 10.32 -11.63 -14.29
N LEU A 285 10.55 -11.93 -15.56
CA LEU A 285 9.97 -11.10 -16.62
C LEU A 285 8.47 -11.32 -16.68
N PRO A 286 7.67 -10.25 -16.90
CA PRO A 286 6.23 -10.38 -17.07
C PRO A 286 5.92 -11.35 -18.22
N LYS A 287 5.03 -12.31 -18.01
CA LYS A 287 4.55 -13.21 -19.05
C LYS A 287 3.54 -12.44 -19.90
N SER A 288 3.90 -12.18 -21.14
CA SER A 288 3.26 -11.20 -22.01
C SER A 288 1.74 -11.35 -22.19
N ARG A 289 1.15 -12.53 -21.97
CA ARG A 289 -0.28 -12.77 -22.19
C ARG A 289 -1.07 -12.83 -20.86
N SER A 290 -0.74 -13.74 -19.97
CA SER A 290 -1.52 -13.93 -18.75
C SER A 290 -1.46 -12.76 -17.76
N ASP A 291 -0.31 -12.09 -17.67
CA ASP A 291 -0.16 -10.93 -16.79
C ASP A 291 -0.92 -9.71 -17.34
N LEU A 292 -0.89 -9.50 -18.67
CA LEU A 292 -1.65 -8.42 -19.31
C LEU A 292 -3.16 -8.66 -19.28
N GLU A 293 -3.62 -9.89 -19.47
CA GLU A 293 -5.04 -10.26 -19.34
C GLU A 293 -5.54 -9.95 -17.93
N TYR A 294 -4.80 -10.36 -16.88
CA TYR A 294 -5.14 -10.07 -15.50
C TYR A 294 -5.16 -8.56 -15.21
N LEU A 295 -4.18 -7.80 -15.70
CA LEU A 295 -4.14 -6.35 -15.54
C LEU A 295 -5.30 -5.65 -16.26
N ASN A 296 -5.71 -6.14 -17.42
CA ASN A 296 -6.87 -5.63 -18.16
C ASN A 296 -8.17 -5.92 -17.41
N GLU A 297 -8.36 -7.13 -16.89
CA GLU A 297 -9.51 -7.49 -16.05
C GLU A 297 -9.61 -6.58 -14.83
N MET A 298 -8.50 -6.32 -14.13
CA MET A 298 -8.45 -5.39 -13.01
C MET A 298 -8.87 -3.98 -13.41
N THR A 299 -8.42 -3.50 -14.58
CA THR A 299 -8.76 -2.18 -15.08
C THR A 299 -10.23 -2.06 -15.44
N GLU A 300 -10.75 -3.04 -16.16
CA GLU A 300 -12.17 -3.10 -16.54
C GLU A 300 -13.06 -3.13 -15.30
N PHE A 301 -12.75 -4.00 -14.36
CA PHE A 301 -13.53 -4.12 -13.14
C PHE A 301 -13.46 -2.85 -12.28
N ALA A 302 -12.29 -2.23 -12.16
CA ALA A 302 -12.15 -0.95 -11.45
C ALA A 302 -12.97 0.16 -12.10
N SER A 303 -13.05 0.20 -13.44
CA SER A 303 -13.87 1.17 -14.17
C SER A 303 -15.38 0.98 -13.96
N LEU A 304 -15.83 -0.27 -13.88
CA LEU A 304 -17.23 -0.61 -13.64
C LEU A 304 -17.69 -0.27 -12.22
N LEU A 305 -16.77 -0.30 -11.25
CA LEU A 305 -17.10 0.04 -9.87
C LEU A 305 -17.33 1.55 -9.68
N GLY A 306 -16.61 2.41 -10.40
CA GLY A 306 -16.73 3.87 -10.30
C GLY A 306 -16.73 4.38 -8.86
N ASP A 307 -17.55 5.40 -8.56
CA ASP A 307 -17.70 5.94 -7.19
C ASP A 307 -18.41 4.99 -6.22
N LYS A 308 -18.99 3.88 -6.70
CA LYS A 308 -19.64 2.85 -5.87
C LYS A 308 -18.64 2.02 -5.05
N THR A 309 -17.34 2.24 -5.23
CA THR A 309 -16.26 1.57 -4.48
C THR A 309 -15.99 2.17 -3.11
N ARG A 310 -16.68 3.24 -2.75
CA ARG A 310 -16.45 3.88 -1.46
C ARG A 310 -17.31 3.18 -0.40
N CYS A 311 -16.66 2.82 0.70
CA CYS A 311 -17.37 2.53 1.94
C CYS A 311 -18.28 3.71 2.26
N LYS A 312 -19.53 3.45 2.66
CA LYS A 312 -20.40 4.50 3.16
C LYS A 312 -19.64 5.22 4.27
N LYS A 313 -19.41 6.55 4.12
CA LYS A 313 -18.74 7.35 5.13
C LYS A 313 -19.51 7.21 6.44
N ASN A 314 -18.87 6.77 7.49
CA ASN A 314 -19.37 7.00 8.83
C ASN A 314 -19.23 8.51 9.08
N GLU A 315 -20.33 9.25 9.15
CA GLU A 315 -20.37 10.71 9.36
C GLU A 315 -19.61 11.18 10.61
N LYS A 316 -19.24 10.27 11.52
CA LYS A 316 -18.43 10.54 12.71
C LYS A 316 -16.93 10.79 12.41
N GLN A 317 -16.35 10.24 11.35
CA GLN A 317 -14.91 10.37 11.08
C GLN A 317 -14.52 11.67 10.36
N GLU A 318 -15.47 12.40 9.77
CA GLU A 318 -15.19 13.70 9.14
C GLU A 318 -15.07 14.84 10.17
N ASN A 319 -15.70 14.72 11.34
CA ASN A 319 -15.66 15.78 12.35
C ASN A 319 -14.36 15.77 13.18
N ASP A 320 -13.69 14.65 13.30
CA ASP A 320 -12.44 14.53 14.08
C ASP A 320 -11.21 14.93 13.25
N ALA A 321 -11.27 14.83 11.92
CA ALA A 321 -10.17 15.21 11.01
C ALA A 321 -10.10 16.73 10.71
N ILE A 322 -11.11 17.52 11.12
CA ILE A 322 -11.16 18.98 10.96
C ILE A 322 -10.73 19.70 12.27
N SER A 323 -10.56 18.95 13.36
CA SER A 323 -10.22 19.48 14.69
C SER A 323 -8.78 19.27 15.15
N GLU A 324 -7.93 18.68 14.33
CA GLU A 324 -6.47 18.57 14.51
C GLU A 324 -5.74 19.31 13.37
#